data_8abfecfb7f16e3582ff4b13c487de2ac
#
_entry.id   8abfecfb7f16e3582ff4b13c487de2ac
#
_cell.length_a   1.000
_cell.length_b   1.000
_cell.length_c   1.000
_cell.angle_alpha   90.00
_cell.angle_beta   90.00
_cell.angle_gamma   90.00
#
_symmetry.space_group_name_H-M   'P 1'
#
loop_
_entity.id
_entity.type
_entity.pdbx_description
1 polymer ?
#
loop_
_entity_poly.entity_id
_entity_poly.type
_entity_poly.pdbx_seq_one_letter_code
_entity_poly.pdbx_strand_id
1 'polypeptide(L)' 'VCSAQEAKMLRETLGQDFALVTPGIRPVGSNADDQKRIVTPKQAMIDGSTHLVIGRPITQSENPNQTLRDILATL' A
#
# COMPACT_ATOMS: atom_id res chain seq x y z
N VAL A 1 3.14 -6.31 10.77
CA VAL A 1 3.40 -6.37 9.32
C VAL A 1 2.58 -7.49 8.70
N CYS A 2 1.81 -7.18 7.68
CA CYS A 2 1.00 -8.16 6.95
C CYS A 2 0.76 -7.66 5.53
N SER A 3 0.26 -8.53 4.65
CA SER A 3 -0.14 -8.07 3.32
C SER A 3 -1.40 -7.20 3.43
N ALA A 4 -1.58 -6.29 2.47
CA ALA A 4 -2.76 -5.42 2.47
C ALA A 4 -4.06 -6.22 2.34
N GLN A 5 -4.00 -7.39 1.71
CA GLN A 5 -5.16 -8.26 1.58
C GLN A 5 -5.58 -8.90 2.89
N GLU A 6 -4.67 -9.00 3.85
CA GLU A 6 -4.96 -9.53 5.18
C GLU A 6 -5.45 -8.45 6.15
N ALA A 7 -5.25 -7.18 5.82
CA ALA A 7 -5.52 -6.06 6.71
C ALA A 7 -6.98 -6.01 7.16
N LYS A 8 -7.92 -6.18 6.22
CA LYS A 8 -9.34 -6.15 6.53
C LYS A 8 -9.71 -7.25 7.52
N MET A 9 -9.24 -8.47 7.28
CA MET A 9 -9.49 -9.60 8.17
C MET A 9 -8.92 -9.34 9.58
N LEU A 10 -7.71 -8.81 9.66
CA LEU A 10 -7.07 -8.53 10.94
C LEU A 10 -7.81 -7.42 11.70
N ARG A 11 -8.31 -6.39 11.00
CA ARG A 11 -9.12 -5.36 11.63
C ARG A 11 -10.43 -5.91 12.18
N GLU A 12 -11.08 -6.77 11.43
CA GLU A 12 -12.32 -7.39 11.87
C GLU A 12 -12.11 -8.31 13.08
N THR A 13 -10.95 -8.97 13.16
CA THR A 13 -10.65 -9.94 14.21
C THR A 13 -10.06 -9.27 15.46
N LEU A 14 -9.11 -8.35 15.27
CA LEU A 14 -8.29 -7.80 16.35
C LEU A 14 -8.62 -6.35 16.71
N GLY A 15 -9.43 -5.65 15.92
CA GLY A 15 -9.87 -4.29 16.22
C GLY A 15 -9.03 -3.21 15.59
N GLN A 16 -9.20 -1.97 16.05
CA GLN A 16 -8.65 -0.77 15.42
C GLN A 16 -7.44 -0.17 16.15
N ASP A 17 -7.03 -0.74 17.27
CA ASP A 17 -6.13 -0.09 18.23
C ASP A 17 -4.65 -0.41 17.99
N PHE A 18 -4.28 -0.93 16.84
CA PHE A 18 -2.89 -1.26 16.54
C PHE A 18 -2.52 -0.87 15.11
N ALA A 19 -1.21 -0.74 14.87
CA ALA A 19 -0.70 -0.38 13.55
C ALA A 19 -0.67 -1.60 12.63
N LEU A 20 -1.08 -1.40 11.38
CA LEU A 20 -0.94 -2.38 10.31
C LEU A 20 0.01 -1.80 9.26
N VAL A 21 1.19 -2.40 9.14
CA VAL A 21 2.22 -2.01 8.18
C VAL A 21 2.15 -2.98 7.00
N THR A 22 1.80 -2.48 5.82
CA THR A 22 1.51 -3.34 4.67
C THR A 22 2.46 -3.05 3.51
N PRO A 23 3.36 -4.00 3.20
CA PRO A 23 4.19 -3.92 1.99
C PRO A 23 3.44 -4.40 0.76
N GLY A 24 4.09 -4.34 -0.40
CA GLY A 24 3.51 -4.81 -1.66
C GLY A 24 2.47 -3.87 -2.25
N ILE A 25 2.48 -2.61 -1.86
CA ILE A 25 1.54 -1.61 -2.36
C ILE A 25 2.03 -1.07 -3.69
N ARG A 26 1.13 -1.03 -4.69
CA ARG A 26 1.43 -0.53 -6.03
C ARG A 26 0.39 0.48 -6.47
N PRO A 27 0.80 1.69 -6.90
CA PRO A 27 -0.14 2.65 -7.48
C PRO A 27 -0.81 2.11 -8.74
N VAL A 28 -1.97 2.67 -9.06
CA VAL A 28 -2.68 2.34 -10.30
C VAL A 28 -1.76 2.58 -11.49
N GLY A 29 -1.68 1.62 -12.40
CA GLY A 29 -0.83 1.71 -13.59
C GLY A 29 0.59 1.22 -13.41
N SER A 30 1.01 0.88 -12.18
CA SER A 30 2.32 0.29 -11.95
C SER A 30 2.38 -1.15 -12.39
N ASN A 31 3.58 -1.59 -12.81
CA ASN A 31 3.79 -2.99 -13.14
C ASN A 31 3.71 -3.86 -11.90
N ALA A 32 3.15 -5.04 -12.06
CA ALA A 32 3.05 -6.01 -10.98
C ALA A 32 4.40 -6.71 -10.73
N ASP A 33 5.24 -6.80 -11.73
CA ASP A 33 6.54 -7.48 -11.68
C ASP A 33 6.40 -8.87 -11.04
N ASP A 34 6.97 -9.05 -9.86
CA ASP A 34 6.94 -10.30 -9.11
C ASP A 34 5.86 -10.33 -8.02
N GLN A 35 5.01 -9.31 -7.94
CA GLN A 35 3.95 -9.24 -6.95
C GLN A 35 2.64 -9.74 -7.55
N LYS A 36 2.15 -10.86 -7.03
CA LYS A 36 0.85 -11.41 -7.45
C LYS A 36 -0.32 -10.82 -6.69
N ARG A 37 -0.07 -10.29 -5.49
CA ARG A 37 -1.09 -9.69 -4.63
C ARG A 37 -0.88 -8.18 -4.62
N ILE A 38 -1.55 -7.49 -5.52
CA ILE A 38 -1.39 -6.06 -5.69
C ILE A 38 -2.60 -5.34 -5.08
N VAL A 39 -2.31 -4.33 -4.27
CA VAL A 39 -3.33 -3.45 -3.72
C VAL A 39 -2.87 -2.03 -3.92
N THR A 40 -3.77 -1.16 -4.35
CA THR A 40 -3.46 0.27 -4.50
C THR A 40 -3.35 0.92 -3.11
N PRO A 41 -2.61 2.06 -3.00
CA PRO A 41 -2.51 2.77 -1.73
C PRO A 41 -3.88 3.12 -1.13
N LYS A 42 -4.79 3.64 -1.95
CA LYS A 42 -6.13 4.00 -1.48
C LYS A 42 -6.88 2.79 -0.94
N GLN A 43 -6.86 1.66 -1.67
CA GLN A 43 -7.55 0.46 -1.23
C GLN A 43 -6.96 -0.08 0.08
N ALA A 44 -5.64 -0.05 0.21
CA ALA A 44 -4.99 -0.48 1.44
C ALA A 44 -5.45 0.34 2.64
N MET A 45 -5.58 1.65 2.48
CA MET A 45 -6.08 2.50 3.57
C MET A 45 -7.53 2.19 3.91
N ILE A 46 -8.37 1.95 2.89
CA ILE A 46 -9.78 1.56 3.10
C ILE A 46 -9.86 0.26 3.89
N ASP A 47 -8.97 -0.68 3.58
CA ASP A 47 -8.97 -2.01 4.22
C ASP A 47 -8.38 -1.99 5.64
N GLY A 48 -7.84 -0.87 6.10
CA GLY A 48 -7.42 -0.71 7.48
C GLY A 48 -5.93 -0.57 7.73
N SER A 49 -5.11 -0.45 6.68
CA SER A 49 -3.68 -0.20 6.84
C SER A 49 -3.44 1.17 7.47
N THR A 50 -2.46 1.26 8.34
CA THR A 50 -2.04 2.53 8.92
C THR A 50 -0.75 3.05 8.28
N HIS A 51 0.10 2.14 7.79
CA HIS A 51 1.37 2.47 7.18
C HIS A 51 1.53 1.64 5.90
N LEU A 52 1.89 2.31 4.82
CA LEU A 52 2.11 1.67 3.52
C LEU A 52 3.60 1.64 3.23
N VAL A 53 4.10 0.48 2.80
CA VAL A 53 5.48 0.35 2.35
C VAL A 53 5.47 0.28 0.83
N ILE A 54 6.02 1.29 0.20
CA ILE A 54 6.07 1.40 -1.25
C ILE A 54 7.51 1.61 -1.66
N GLY A 55 8.08 0.65 -2.35
CA GLY A 55 9.50 0.68 -2.74
C GLY A 55 9.69 1.01 -4.21
N ARG A 56 9.79 -0.01 -5.05
CA ARG A 56 10.14 0.15 -6.45
C ARG A 56 9.29 1.13 -7.25
N PRO A 57 7.97 1.25 -7.03
CA PRO A 57 7.20 2.26 -7.76
C PRO A 57 7.70 3.68 -7.58
N ILE A 58 8.34 3.95 -6.44
CA ILE A 58 8.95 5.26 -6.18
C ILE A 58 10.41 5.28 -6.61
N THR A 59 11.19 4.29 -6.16
CA THR A 59 12.65 4.31 -6.36
C THR A 59 13.05 4.11 -7.82
N GLN A 60 12.25 3.42 -8.61
CA GLN A 60 12.50 3.18 -10.03
C GLN A 60 11.82 4.20 -10.95
N SER A 61 11.12 5.17 -10.39
CA SER A 61 10.49 6.23 -11.15
C SER A 61 11.53 7.22 -11.65
N GLU A 62 11.26 7.87 -12.78
CA GLU A 62 12.13 8.92 -13.32
C GLU A 62 12.17 10.14 -12.39
N ASN A 63 11.09 10.40 -11.66
CA ASN A 63 11.01 11.48 -10.70
C ASN A 63 10.39 10.97 -9.40
N PRO A 64 11.19 10.39 -8.48
CA PRO A 64 10.67 9.81 -7.25
C PRO A 64 9.87 10.78 -6.39
N ASN A 65 10.29 12.03 -6.31
CA ASN A 65 9.58 13.03 -5.51
C ASN A 65 8.17 13.28 -6.05
N GLN A 66 8.04 13.41 -7.36
CA GLN A 66 6.72 13.63 -7.97
C GLN A 66 5.84 12.40 -7.82
N THR A 67 6.42 11.21 -8.00
CA THR A 67 5.68 9.96 -7.82
C THR A 67 5.13 9.84 -6.41
N LEU A 68 5.93 10.16 -5.40
CA LEU A 68 5.47 10.14 -4.01
C LEU A 68 4.32 11.13 -3.79
N ARG A 69 4.42 12.34 -4.33
CA ARG A 69 3.35 13.34 -4.21
C ARG A 69 2.06 12.88 -4.87
N ASP A 70 2.19 12.26 -6.04
CA ASP A 70 1.02 11.72 -6.76
C ASP A 70 0.33 10.63 -5.94
N ILE A 71 1.10 9.76 -5.32
CA ILE A 71 0.55 8.70 -4.46
C ILE A 71 -0.17 9.32 -3.25
N LEU A 72 0.43 10.29 -2.59
CA LEU A 72 -0.19 10.96 -1.45
C LEU A 72 -1.49 11.66 -1.84
N ALA A 73 -1.58 12.18 -3.05
CA ALA A 73 -2.78 12.83 -3.54
C ALA A 73 -3.94 11.85 -3.75
N THR A 74 -3.67 10.55 -3.91
CA THR A 74 -4.72 9.54 -4.08
C THR A 74 -5.30 9.05 -2.76
N LEU A 75 -4.66 9.34 -1.65
CA LEU A 75 -5.12 8.92 -0.32
C LEU A 75 -6.20 9.90 0.24
#